data_0090fcf18efa4f262ca9220aa9e7b030
#
_entry.id   0090fcf18efa4f262ca9220aa9e7b030
#
_cell.length_a   1.000
_cell.length_b   1.000
_cell.length_c   1.000
_cell.angle_alpha   90.00
_cell.angle_beta   90.00
_cell.angle_gamma   90.00
#
_symmetry.space_group_name_H-M   'P 1'
#
loop_
_entity.id
_entity.type
_entity.pdbx_description
1 polymer ?
#
loop_
_entity_poly.entity_id
_entity_poly.type
_entity_poly.pdbx_seq_one_letter_code
_entity_poly.pdbx_strand_id
1 'polypeptide(L)'
;MRQDHCGKIKNSDVSFPEPGAFAGVMIKNGYGDMQKLRIVGGRRLVGQVKASGAKNAALPIIAAALLTADDVVLHNVPDLADVRTMAKLLEGMGVTFEELGNGSGRINAGNLTSTQAPYELVKTMRASVVVLGPLTTRFGNARVSLPGGCSIGARPVDQHIKALKMMGAEIEIDHGYMQARAGRLKGCRIVPDMVTVTGTENIMMAAALAEGTTVIENAAREPEVMDLAECLNKMGAKIRGAGTPQIVIEGVEKLHGCEHSVIADRIETGTFLCAALATGGDVMVTDTVPWAMEAVIGKLREAGGDVEVGEDWIRAKISGRPKAVDVRTIPHPGFPTDMQAQFMALDAVAQGTGRIVETIFENRFMHVPELQRMGADIHVDGHTAVVQGVEKLDAANVMATDLRASACLVIAALAAQGESVIERIYHLDRGYEHIEAKLSALGAQIERLN
;
A
#
# COMPACT_ATOMS: atom_id res chain seq x y z
N MET A 1 45.83 -24.14 22.22
CA MET A 1 45.99 -22.66 22.21
C MET A 1 45.92 -22.19 20.78
N ARG A 2 44.81 -21.73 20.31
CA ARG A 2 44.60 -20.79 19.19
C ARG A 2 43.35 -20.02 19.52
N GLN A 3 43.53 -18.73 19.73
CA GLN A 3 42.48 -17.79 20.14
C GLN A 3 41.68 -17.35 18.90
N ASP A 4 40.36 -17.39 19.04
CA ASP A 4 39.37 -16.84 18.12
C ASP A 4 39.44 -15.30 18.19
N HIS A 5 39.62 -14.67 17.03
CA HIS A 5 39.41 -13.23 16.86
C HIS A 5 38.04 -13.00 16.21
N CYS A 6 37.03 -12.87 17.07
CA CYS A 6 35.73 -12.33 16.66
C CYS A 6 35.82 -10.81 16.68
N GLY A 7 35.96 -10.20 15.52
CA GLY A 7 35.95 -8.75 15.35
C GLY A 7 34.54 -8.21 15.52
N LYS A 8 34.29 -7.47 16.59
CA LYS A 8 33.09 -6.67 16.81
C LYS A 8 33.05 -5.56 15.78
N ILE A 9 32.09 -5.62 14.86
CA ILE A 9 31.72 -4.49 14.00
C ILE A 9 31.05 -3.44 14.89
N LYS A 10 31.68 -2.28 15.00
CA LYS A 10 31.13 -1.11 15.70
C LYS A 10 29.93 -0.60 14.90
N ASN A 11 28.76 -0.56 15.54
CA ASN A 11 27.61 0.20 15.07
C ASN A 11 28.05 1.66 14.90
N SER A 12 28.14 2.12 13.66
CA SER A 12 28.16 3.55 13.38
C SER A 12 26.73 4.06 13.50
N ASP A 13 26.49 4.93 14.47
CA ASP A 13 25.24 5.69 14.65
C ASP A 13 24.92 6.47 13.36
N VAL A 14 24.12 5.89 12.50
CA VAL A 14 23.44 6.61 11.42
C VAL A 14 22.15 7.12 12.04
N SER A 15 22.13 8.35 12.49
CA SER A 15 20.90 9.04 12.90
C SER A 15 20.05 9.26 11.64
N PHE A 16 18.99 8.51 11.51
CA PHE A 16 17.94 8.80 10.53
C PHE A 16 17.24 10.09 10.93
N PRO A 17 16.83 10.97 9.98
CA PRO A 17 15.93 12.06 10.31
C PRO A 17 14.65 11.47 10.92
N GLU A 18 14.19 12.05 12.04
CA GLU A 18 12.99 11.57 12.75
C GLU A 18 11.79 11.57 11.80
N PRO A 19 11.04 10.47 11.71
CA PRO A 19 9.85 10.38 10.85
C PRO A 19 8.70 11.16 11.47
N GLY A 20 8.31 12.28 10.84
CA GLY A 20 7.16 13.08 11.21
C GLY A 20 6.00 12.88 10.26
N ALA A 21 5.15 11.87 10.48
CA ALA A 21 3.96 11.63 9.64
C ALA A 21 2.90 12.73 9.77
N PHE A 22 2.93 13.49 10.86
CA PHE A 22 1.98 14.56 11.17
C PHE A 22 2.63 15.95 11.27
N ALA A 23 3.93 16.08 11.03
CA ALA A 23 4.64 17.34 11.19
C ALA A 23 4.12 18.41 10.21
N GLY A 24 3.58 19.46 10.80
CA GLY A 24 3.30 20.79 10.27
C GLY A 24 3.04 20.91 8.78
N VAL A 25 1.80 20.94 8.38
CA VAL A 25 1.33 21.37 7.05
C VAL A 25 1.70 22.85 6.82
N MET A 26 2.99 23.14 6.68
CA MET A 26 3.44 24.33 5.98
C MET A 26 3.38 23.99 4.49
N ILE A 27 2.30 24.43 3.87
CA ILE A 27 2.07 24.37 2.44
C ILE A 27 3.20 25.11 1.74
N LYS A 28 4.22 24.39 1.28
CA LYS A 28 4.88 24.78 0.04
C LYS A 28 4.02 24.23 -1.08
N ASN A 29 3.14 25.05 -1.62
CA ASN A 29 2.51 24.84 -2.91
C ASN A 29 3.62 24.62 -3.94
N GLY A 30 3.75 23.38 -4.40
CA GLY A 30 4.74 23.01 -5.38
C GLY A 30 5.26 21.62 -5.10
N TYR A 31 4.39 20.59 -5.06
CA TYR A 31 4.82 19.25 -5.46
C TYR A 31 5.09 19.35 -6.97
N GLY A 32 6.28 19.85 -7.26
CA GLY A 32 6.71 20.03 -8.62
C GLY A 32 6.90 18.68 -9.29
N ASP A 33 6.50 18.61 -10.53
CA ASP A 33 6.99 17.69 -11.56
C ASP A 33 8.55 17.64 -11.64
N MET A 34 9.27 18.19 -10.69
CA MET A 34 10.71 18.46 -10.73
C MET A 34 11.55 17.49 -9.91
N GLN A 35 11.02 16.83 -8.85
CA GLN A 35 11.84 15.88 -8.09
C GLN A 35 12.06 14.59 -8.88
N LYS A 36 13.31 14.12 -8.86
CA LYS A 36 13.77 12.95 -9.60
C LYS A 36 14.64 12.08 -8.67
N LEU A 37 14.78 10.80 -9.01
CA LEU A 37 15.78 9.93 -8.41
C LEU A 37 16.89 9.67 -9.42
N ARG A 38 18.12 9.89 -9.00
CA ARG A 38 19.33 9.46 -9.70
C ARG A 38 19.84 8.18 -9.06
N ILE A 39 20.06 7.14 -9.85
CA ILE A 39 20.50 5.84 -9.41
C ILE A 39 21.67 5.39 -10.26
N VAL A 40 22.81 5.07 -9.62
CA VAL A 40 23.94 4.40 -10.27
C VAL A 40 23.84 2.91 -9.95
N GLY A 41 23.45 2.13 -10.95
CA GLY A 41 23.19 0.71 -10.80
C GLY A 41 24.45 -0.16 -10.75
N GLY A 42 24.24 -1.49 -10.71
CA GLY A 42 25.31 -2.48 -10.72
C GLY A 42 25.94 -2.75 -9.33
N ARG A 43 25.40 -2.19 -8.25
CA ARG A 43 25.84 -2.46 -6.88
C ARG A 43 24.95 -3.50 -6.21
N ARG A 44 25.57 -4.45 -5.50
CA ARG A 44 24.84 -5.40 -4.68
C ARG A 44 24.25 -4.70 -3.45
N LEU A 45 22.99 -4.96 -3.18
CA LEU A 45 22.36 -4.52 -1.93
C LEU A 45 22.69 -5.51 -0.81
N VAL A 46 23.21 -5.01 0.30
CA VAL A 46 23.58 -5.84 1.45
C VAL A 46 23.26 -5.11 2.74
N GLY A 47 22.57 -5.80 3.66
CA GLY A 47 22.30 -5.25 4.97
C GLY A 47 20.90 -5.54 5.48
N GLN A 48 20.46 -4.67 6.38
CA GLN A 48 19.16 -4.78 7.03
C GLN A 48 18.38 -3.48 6.86
N VAL A 49 17.06 -3.61 6.63
CA VAL A 49 16.13 -2.48 6.55
C VAL A 49 14.86 -2.81 7.31
N LYS A 50 14.26 -1.80 7.94
CA LYS A 50 12.98 -1.91 8.63
C LYS A 50 11.83 -1.62 7.65
N ALA A 51 10.76 -2.44 7.68
CA ALA A 51 9.53 -2.15 6.96
C ALA A 51 8.75 -1.02 7.63
N SER A 52 8.15 -0.13 6.84
CA SER A 52 7.22 0.89 7.32
C SER A 52 5.82 0.31 7.50
N GLY A 53 4.93 1.07 8.14
CA GLY A 53 3.51 0.74 8.19
C GLY A 53 2.87 0.68 6.81
N ALA A 54 1.87 -0.19 6.66
CA ALA A 54 1.20 -0.40 5.38
C ALA A 54 0.29 0.78 5.03
N LYS A 55 0.55 1.42 3.89
CA LYS A 55 -0.34 2.46 3.35
C LYS A 55 -1.78 1.98 3.25
N ASN A 56 -1.97 0.79 2.70
CA ASN A 56 -3.30 0.24 2.41
C ASN A 56 -4.08 -0.12 3.69
N ALA A 57 -3.41 -0.26 4.85
CA ALA A 57 -4.02 -0.38 6.16
C ALA A 57 -4.22 0.99 6.84
N ALA A 58 -3.22 1.87 6.78
CA ALA A 58 -3.28 3.18 7.43
C ALA A 58 -4.47 4.03 6.95
N LEU A 59 -4.76 4.05 5.64
CA LEU A 59 -5.82 4.89 5.09
C LEU A 59 -7.22 4.53 5.61
N PRO A 60 -7.70 3.27 5.58
CA PRO A 60 -9.00 2.91 6.15
C PRO A 60 -9.02 3.02 7.68
N ILE A 61 -7.92 2.74 8.38
CA ILE A 61 -7.82 2.90 9.85
C ILE A 61 -7.93 4.37 10.26
N ILE A 62 -7.29 5.29 9.53
CA ILE A 62 -7.45 6.73 9.75
C ILE A 62 -8.92 7.15 9.51
N ALA A 63 -9.56 6.62 8.45
CA ALA A 63 -10.98 6.89 8.18
C ALA A 63 -11.90 6.31 9.27
N ALA A 64 -11.53 5.19 9.91
CA ALA A 64 -12.28 4.58 11.00
C ALA A 64 -12.38 5.49 12.23
N ALA A 65 -11.44 6.41 12.45
CA ALA A 65 -11.52 7.42 13.51
C ALA A 65 -12.78 8.30 13.40
N LEU A 66 -13.36 8.46 12.20
CA LEU A 66 -14.65 9.12 12.00
C LEU A 66 -15.81 8.43 12.74
N LEU A 67 -15.69 7.18 13.16
CA LEU A 67 -16.75 6.40 13.80
C LEU A 67 -16.91 6.69 15.29
N THR A 68 -15.99 7.43 15.92
CA THR A 68 -16.04 7.80 17.34
C THR A 68 -15.79 9.29 17.58
N ALA A 69 -16.23 9.79 18.73
CA ALA A 69 -15.88 11.13 19.22
C ALA A 69 -14.64 11.12 20.11
N ASP A 70 -14.21 9.93 20.53
CA ASP A 70 -13.07 9.73 21.44
C ASP A 70 -11.76 9.71 20.64
N ASP A 71 -10.64 9.86 21.34
CA ASP A 71 -9.31 9.81 20.74
C ASP A 71 -8.97 8.44 20.19
N VAL A 72 -8.48 8.38 18.96
CA VAL A 72 -7.86 7.20 18.35
C VAL A 72 -6.37 7.46 18.24
N VAL A 73 -5.56 6.67 18.94
CA VAL A 73 -4.09 6.74 18.91
C VAL A 73 -3.56 5.67 17.98
N LEU A 74 -2.83 6.09 16.95
CA LEU A 74 -2.24 5.20 15.96
C LEU A 74 -0.71 5.23 16.05
N HIS A 75 -0.11 4.06 15.93
CA HIS A 75 1.34 3.85 15.83
C HIS A 75 1.71 3.25 14.48
N ASN A 76 3.00 3.32 14.14
CA ASN A 76 3.53 2.81 12.88
C ASN A 76 2.79 3.36 11.65
N VAL A 77 2.36 4.61 11.72
CA VAL A 77 1.75 5.32 10.59
C VAL A 77 2.87 5.80 9.66
N PRO A 78 2.88 5.38 8.37
CA PRO A 78 3.97 5.73 7.48
C PRO A 78 3.86 7.20 7.01
N ASP A 79 5.01 7.87 6.83
CA ASP A 79 5.07 9.21 6.26
C ASP A 79 4.96 9.17 4.74
N LEU A 80 3.73 9.11 4.22
CA LEU A 80 3.41 9.00 2.81
C LEU A 80 2.51 10.13 2.33
N ALA A 81 2.65 10.48 1.04
CA ALA A 81 1.79 11.51 0.43
C ALA A 81 0.29 11.16 0.51
N ASP A 82 -0.08 9.89 0.36
CA ASP A 82 -1.47 9.45 0.48
C ASP A 82 -1.99 9.58 1.93
N VAL A 83 -1.16 9.27 2.95
CA VAL A 83 -1.52 9.44 4.37
C VAL A 83 -1.71 10.92 4.70
N ARG A 84 -0.79 11.80 4.27
CA ARG A 84 -0.93 13.24 4.42
C ARG A 84 -2.18 13.78 3.71
N THR A 85 -2.54 13.22 2.55
CA THR A 85 -3.77 13.60 1.82
C THR A 85 -5.03 13.18 2.58
N MET A 86 -5.04 11.99 3.20
CA MET A 86 -6.15 11.54 4.05
C MET A 86 -6.29 12.44 5.28
N ALA A 87 -5.19 12.76 5.95
CA ALA A 87 -5.21 13.67 7.09
C ALA A 87 -5.80 15.04 6.71
N LYS A 88 -5.33 15.66 5.60
CA LYS A 88 -5.90 16.93 5.08
C LYS A 88 -7.38 16.83 4.75
N LEU A 89 -7.82 15.70 4.19
CA LEU A 89 -9.23 15.47 3.90
C LEU A 89 -10.06 15.51 5.18
N LEU A 90 -9.62 14.82 6.22
CA LEU A 90 -10.33 14.76 7.50
C LEU A 90 -10.21 16.07 8.29
N GLU A 91 -9.06 16.74 8.25
CA GLU A 91 -8.90 18.10 8.83
C GLU A 91 -9.88 19.10 8.21
N GLY A 92 -10.07 19.03 6.89
CA GLY A 92 -11.07 19.82 6.19
C GLY A 92 -12.51 19.54 6.62
N MET A 93 -12.76 18.42 7.29
CA MET A 93 -14.06 18.08 7.90
C MET A 93 -14.14 18.47 9.38
N GLY A 94 -13.08 18.96 10.00
CA GLY A 94 -13.02 19.35 11.42
C GLY A 94 -12.40 18.28 12.34
N VAL A 95 -11.79 17.24 11.79
CA VAL A 95 -10.99 16.26 12.57
C VAL A 95 -9.68 16.91 13.00
N THR A 96 -9.24 16.66 14.23
CA THR A 96 -7.95 17.13 14.71
C THR A 96 -6.92 16.01 14.71
N PHE A 97 -5.69 16.37 14.36
CA PHE A 97 -4.52 15.49 14.39
C PHE A 97 -3.45 16.07 15.30
N GLU A 98 -2.92 15.25 16.20
CA GLU A 98 -1.79 15.59 17.05
C GLU A 98 -0.66 14.58 16.79
N GLU A 99 0.52 15.08 16.43
CA GLU A 99 1.70 14.25 16.26
C GLU A 99 2.28 13.87 17.64
N LEU A 100 2.53 12.58 17.85
CA LEU A 100 3.14 12.06 19.08
C LEU A 100 4.60 11.63 18.88
N GLY A 101 5.13 11.80 17.65
CA GLY A 101 6.47 11.37 17.27
C GLY A 101 6.58 9.89 16.88
N ASN A 102 7.70 9.51 16.25
CA ASN A 102 8.02 8.13 15.86
C ASN A 102 6.91 7.41 15.05
N GLY A 103 6.28 8.11 14.10
CA GLY A 103 5.19 7.54 13.29
C GLY A 103 3.91 7.31 14.09
N SER A 104 3.73 8.00 15.23
CA SER A 104 2.54 7.91 16.07
C SER A 104 1.75 9.22 16.04
N GLY A 105 0.43 9.11 16.11
CA GLY A 105 -0.45 10.28 16.12
C GLY A 105 -1.78 9.99 16.80
N ARG A 106 -2.40 11.07 17.31
CA ARG A 106 -3.74 11.06 17.90
C ARG A 106 -4.71 11.72 16.94
N ILE A 107 -5.85 11.11 16.72
CA ILE A 107 -6.92 11.55 15.84
C ILE A 107 -8.19 11.72 16.66
N ASN A 108 -8.86 12.88 16.55
CA ASN A 108 -10.13 13.12 17.22
C ASN A 108 -11.16 13.72 16.25
N ALA A 109 -12.29 13.01 16.09
CA ALA A 109 -13.42 13.41 15.24
C ALA A 109 -14.66 13.82 16.07
N GLY A 110 -14.45 14.32 17.31
CA GLY A 110 -15.54 14.78 18.19
C GLY A 110 -16.24 16.02 17.69
N ASN A 111 -15.54 16.90 17.00
CA ASN A 111 -16.04 18.21 16.55
C ASN A 111 -16.13 18.31 15.03
N LEU A 112 -16.69 17.29 14.37
CA LEU A 112 -16.83 17.30 12.91
C LEU A 112 -17.74 18.46 12.46
N THR A 113 -17.27 19.27 11.51
CA THR A 113 -17.98 20.46 10.99
C THR A 113 -18.54 20.23 9.57
N SER A 114 -18.06 19.23 8.85
CA SER A 114 -18.48 18.92 7.49
C SER A 114 -18.44 17.41 7.23
N THR A 115 -19.38 16.92 6.43
CA THR A 115 -19.42 15.54 5.92
C THR A 115 -19.11 15.47 4.43
N GLN A 116 -18.40 16.48 3.90
CA GLN A 116 -18.08 16.59 2.49
C GLN A 116 -16.61 16.26 2.22
N ALA A 117 -16.38 15.31 1.30
CA ALA A 117 -15.07 15.00 0.70
C ALA A 117 -14.98 15.66 -0.69
N PRO A 118 -14.25 16.80 -0.82
CA PRO A 118 -14.23 17.59 -2.05
C PRO A 118 -13.40 16.95 -3.15
N TYR A 119 -13.77 17.23 -4.41
CA TYR A 119 -13.12 16.69 -5.61
C TYR A 119 -11.60 16.90 -5.61
N GLU A 120 -11.11 18.08 -5.19
CA GLU A 120 -9.69 18.43 -5.25
C GLU A 120 -8.78 17.47 -4.45
N LEU A 121 -9.28 16.91 -3.35
CA LEU A 121 -8.55 15.93 -2.55
C LEU A 121 -8.83 14.50 -3.02
N VAL A 122 -10.09 14.18 -3.34
CA VAL A 122 -10.48 12.82 -3.77
C VAL A 122 -9.85 12.43 -5.11
N LYS A 123 -9.69 13.38 -6.05
CA LYS A 123 -9.06 13.11 -7.36
C LYS A 123 -7.62 12.64 -7.26
N THR A 124 -6.90 13.07 -6.22
CA THR A 124 -5.48 12.74 -6.01
C THR A 124 -5.29 11.41 -5.31
N MET A 125 -6.28 10.99 -4.51
CA MET A 125 -6.22 9.75 -3.73
C MET A 125 -7.56 9.03 -3.76
N ARG A 126 -7.65 8.01 -4.60
CA ARG A 126 -8.89 7.24 -4.80
C ARG A 126 -9.42 6.58 -3.52
N ALA A 127 -8.51 6.18 -2.59
CA ALA A 127 -8.88 5.60 -1.31
C ALA A 127 -9.77 6.52 -0.44
N SER A 128 -9.86 7.82 -0.77
CA SER A 128 -10.78 8.76 -0.10
C SER A 128 -12.24 8.29 -0.09
N VAL A 129 -12.64 7.39 -0.98
CA VAL A 129 -13.99 6.81 -0.98
C VAL A 129 -14.34 6.04 0.30
N VAL A 130 -13.34 5.57 1.06
CA VAL A 130 -13.56 4.81 2.30
C VAL A 130 -14.18 5.66 3.43
N VAL A 131 -14.21 6.98 3.31
CA VAL A 131 -14.91 7.85 4.27
C VAL A 131 -16.44 7.79 4.11
N LEU A 132 -16.96 7.28 2.98
CA LEU A 132 -18.39 7.24 2.68
C LEU A 132 -19.18 6.45 3.73
N GLY A 133 -18.71 5.24 4.08
CA GLY A 133 -19.33 4.38 5.09
C GLY A 133 -19.37 5.02 6.47
N PRO A 134 -18.24 5.41 7.05
CA PRO A 134 -18.17 6.09 8.34
C PRO A 134 -19.04 7.35 8.43
N LEU A 135 -18.99 8.22 7.43
CA LEU A 135 -19.80 9.43 7.42
C LEU A 135 -21.30 9.11 7.36
N THR A 136 -21.71 8.18 6.50
CA THR A 136 -23.12 7.79 6.34
C THR A 136 -23.66 7.16 7.61
N THR A 137 -22.89 6.25 8.23
CA THR A 137 -23.40 5.49 9.39
C THR A 137 -23.44 6.31 10.68
N ARG A 138 -22.45 7.20 10.92
CA ARG A 138 -22.39 8.00 12.16
C ARG A 138 -23.18 9.31 12.08
N PHE A 139 -23.15 9.98 10.91
CA PHE A 139 -23.73 11.33 10.77
C PHE A 139 -25.02 11.36 9.96
N GLY A 140 -25.44 10.22 9.39
CA GLY A 140 -26.66 10.10 8.59
C GLY A 140 -26.59 10.79 7.22
N ASN A 141 -25.47 11.41 6.87
CA ASN A 141 -25.25 12.04 5.57
C ASN A 141 -23.77 12.04 5.19
N ALA A 142 -23.50 11.94 3.89
CA ALA A 142 -22.17 12.07 3.33
C ALA A 142 -22.26 12.64 1.91
N ARG A 143 -21.33 13.53 1.54
CA ARG A 143 -21.16 14.03 0.19
C ARG A 143 -19.71 13.80 -0.25
N VAL A 144 -19.48 12.72 -0.98
CA VAL A 144 -18.14 12.28 -1.38
C VAL A 144 -18.01 12.38 -2.88
N SER A 145 -16.99 13.09 -3.37
CA SER A 145 -16.71 13.14 -4.81
C SER A 145 -16.44 11.75 -5.37
N LEU A 146 -16.89 11.49 -6.58
CA LEU A 146 -16.45 10.32 -7.33
C LEU A 146 -14.93 10.42 -7.55
N PRO A 147 -14.19 9.34 -7.31
CA PRO A 147 -12.76 9.35 -7.58
C PRO A 147 -12.50 9.52 -9.08
N GLY A 148 -11.49 10.30 -9.44
CA GLY A 148 -11.03 10.45 -10.82
C GLY A 148 -10.60 9.12 -11.43
N GLY A 149 -10.34 9.12 -12.74
CA GLY A 149 -9.80 7.96 -13.46
C GLY A 149 -8.50 7.46 -12.84
N CYS A 150 -8.27 6.16 -12.91
CA CYS A 150 -7.02 5.53 -12.47
C CYS A 150 -6.25 5.05 -13.68
N SER A 151 -4.93 5.29 -13.71
CA SER A 151 -4.06 4.87 -14.81
C SER A 151 -4.03 3.35 -15.01
N ILE A 152 -4.24 2.57 -13.93
CA ILE A 152 -4.16 1.11 -13.96
C ILE A 152 -5.50 0.41 -14.29
N GLY A 153 -6.62 1.16 -14.45
CA GLY A 153 -7.90 0.60 -14.88
C GLY A 153 -9.12 1.15 -14.16
N ALA A 154 -10.29 0.69 -14.61
CA ALA A 154 -11.56 1.04 -14.00
C ALA A 154 -11.68 0.41 -12.61
N ARG A 155 -12.05 1.22 -11.63
CA ARG A 155 -12.32 0.79 -10.26
C ARG A 155 -13.66 1.35 -9.84
N PRO A 156 -14.75 0.72 -10.24
CA PRO A 156 -16.08 1.21 -9.98
C PRO A 156 -16.35 1.29 -8.47
N VAL A 157 -17.05 2.33 -8.04
CA VAL A 157 -17.50 2.51 -6.65
C VAL A 157 -18.91 1.96 -6.43
N ASP A 158 -19.45 1.29 -7.44
CA ASP A 158 -20.79 0.70 -7.46
C ASP A 158 -21.03 -0.29 -6.32
N GLN A 159 -19.99 -1.10 -5.98
CA GLN A 159 -20.07 -2.06 -4.87
C GLN A 159 -20.28 -1.36 -3.52
N HIS A 160 -19.63 -0.19 -3.29
CA HIS A 160 -19.84 0.62 -2.10
C HIS A 160 -21.29 1.15 -2.05
N ILE A 161 -21.76 1.71 -3.17
CA ILE A 161 -23.11 2.28 -3.29
C ILE A 161 -24.18 1.19 -3.12
N LYS A 162 -24.01 0.04 -3.82
CA LYS A 162 -24.92 -1.09 -3.76
C LYS A 162 -25.08 -1.60 -2.33
N ALA A 163 -23.98 -1.80 -1.64
CA ALA A 163 -23.98 -2.30 -0.26
C ALA A 163 -24.67 -1.33 0.71
N LEU A 164 -24.33 -0.05 0.67
CA LEU A 164 -24.95 0.96 1.55
C LEU A 164 -26.45 1.14 1.26
N LYS A 165 -26.88 1.05 0.00
CA LYS A 165 -28.32 1.02 -0.35
C LYS A 165 -29.03 -0.21 0.23
N MET A 166 -28.40 -1.39 0.18
CA MET A 166 -28.95 -2.61 0.82
C MET A 166 -29.11 -2.44 2.33
N MET A 167 -28.23 -1.66 2.97
CA MET A 167 -28.29 -1.31 4.39
C MET A 167 -29.30 -0.19 4.70
N GLY A 168 -29.99 0.35 3.68
CA GLY A 168 -31.05 1.36 3.83
C GLY A 168 -30.64 2.80 3.59
N ALA A 169 -29.44 3.05 3.05
CA ALA A 169 -29.06 4.40 2.64
C ALA A 169 -29.71 4.78 1.30
N GLU A 170 -30.15 6.04 1.21
CA GLU A 170 -30.50 6.68 -0.06
C GLU A 170 -29.24 7.32 -0.64
N ILE A 171 -28.83 6.87 -1.83
CA ILE A 171 -27.60 7.39 -2.47
C ILE A 171 -27.93 7.82 -3.89
N GLU A 172 -27.62 9.07 -4.20
CA GLU A 172 -27.74 9.67 -5.52
C GLU A 172 -26.36 10.13 -6.01
N ILE A 173 -26.17 10.10 -7.34
CA ILE A 173 -24.99 10.71 -7.97
C ILE A 173 -25.43 12.03 -8.58
N ASP A 174 -24.91 13.13 -8.04
CA ASP A 174 -25.23 14.47 -8.48
C ASP A 174 -23.94 15.28 -8.70
N HIS A 175 -23.77 15.84 -9.91
CA HIS A 175 -22.61 16.66 -10.29
C HIS A 175 -21.26 16.03 -9.94
N GLY A 176 -21.13 14.71 -10.11
CA GLY A 176 -19.89 13.96 -9.83
C GLY A 176 -19.67 13.65 -8.33
N TYR A 177 -20.69 13.83 -7.50
CA TYR A 177 -20.66 13.46 -6.08
C TYR A 177 -21.65 12.35 -5.77
N MET A 178 -21.24 11.42 -4.94
CA MET A 178 -22.12 10.49 -4.22
C MET A 178 -22.71 11.25 -3.02
N GLN A 179 -24.01 11.46 -3.03
CA GLN A 179 -24.75 12.03 -1.91
C GLN A 179 -25.50 10.91 -1.20
N ALA A 180 -25.06 10.56 0.00
CA ALA A 180 -25.70 9.53 0.82
C ALA A 180 -26.50 10.18 1.95
N ARG A 181 -27.70 9.66 2.19
CA ARG A 181 -28.55 9.99 3.34
C ARG A 181 -29.08 8.72 3.95
N ALA A 182 -29.06 8.62 5.26
CA ALA A 182 -29.61 7.50 5.99
C ALA A 182 -30.06 7.91 7.39
N GLY A 183 -31.07 7.21 7.91
CA GLY A 183 -31.21 7.07 9.36
C GLY A 183 -30.15 6.08 9.88
N ARG A 184 -30.42 5.36 10.95
CA ARG A 184 -29.56 4.26 11.37
C ARG A 184 -29.57 3.15 10.32
N LEU A 185 -28.41 2.81 9.79
CA LEU A 185 -28.27 1.71 8.81
C LEU A 185 -28.71 0.40 9.44
N LYS A 186 -29.18 -0.53 8.62
CA LYS A 186 -29.66 -1.87 9.04
C LYS A 186 -28.71 -2.94 8.54
N GLY A 187 -28.38 -3.88 9.43
CA GLY A 187 -27.63 -5.07 9.08
C GLY A 187 -28.38 -5.93 8.05
N CYS A 188 -27.65 -6.45 7.09
CA CYS A 188 -28.16 -7.33 6.06
C CYS A 188 -27.08 -8.26 5.52
N ARG A 189 -27.46 -9.22 4.67
CA ARG A 189 -26.52 -10.05 3.94
C ARG A 189 -26.11 -9.33 2.66
N ILE A 190 -24.81 -9.14 2.48
CA ILE A 190 -24.18 -8.44 1.34
C ILE A 190 -23.26 -9.42 0.62
N VAL A 191 -23.46 -9.58 -0.67
CA VAL A 191 -22.61 -10.40 -1.54
C VAL A 191 -22.08 -9.49 -2.63
N PRO A 192 -20.82 -9.00 -2.50
CA PRO A 192 -20.17 -8.25 -3.57
C PRO A 192 -20.04 -9.07 -4.85
N ASP A 193 -20.30 -8.45 -6.00
CA ASP A 193 -20.21 -9.12 -7.31
C ASP A 193 -18.78 -9.54 -7.64
N MET A 194 -17.81 -8.82 -7.08
CA MET A 194 -16.37 -9.11 -7.15
C MET A 194 -15.71 -8.82 -5.80
N VAL A 195 -14.61 -9.50 -5.51
CA VAL A 195 -13.79 -9.19 -4.35
C VAL A 195 -13.25 -7.76 -4.46
N THR A 196 -13.51 -6.96 -3.46
CA THR A 196 -13.06 -5.56 -3.38
C THR A 196 -12.54 -5.22 -2.00
N VAL A 197 -11.27 -4.80 -1.89
CA VAL A 197 -10.64 -4.45 -0.62
C VAL A 197 -11.33 -3.24 0.00
N THR A 198 -11.28 -2.09 -0.67
CA THR A 198 -11.88 -0.84 -0.16
C THR A 198 -13.41 -0.94 -0.01
N GLY A 199 -14.09 -1.77 -0.82
CA GLY A 199 -15.51 -2.06 -0.66
C GLY A 199 -15.78 -2.82 0.64
N THR A 200 -15.02 -3.87 0.92
CA THR A 200 -15.12 -4.64 2.18
C THR A 200 -14.85 -3.75 3.39
N GLU A 201 -13.79 -2.94 3.35
CA GLU A 201 -13.43 -2.00 4.41
C GLU A 201 -14.55 -0.99 4.68
N ASN A 202 -15.07 -0.38 3.63
CA ASN A 202 -16.13 0.63 3.74
C ASN A 202 -17.45 0.05 4.29
N ILE A 203 -17.84 -1.15 3.82
CA ILE A 203 -19.02 -1.86 4.31
C ILE A 203 -18.82 -2.25 5.79
N MET A 204 -17.64 -2.75 6.15
CA MET A 204 -17.32 -3.16 7.52
C MET A 204 -17.41 -1.97 8.49
N MET A 205 -16.87 -0.80 8.12
CA MET A 205 -16.99 0.42 8.90
C MET A 205 -18.45 0.90 9.02
N ALA A 206 -19.23 0.84 7.93
CA ALA A 206 -20.64 1.20 7.95
C ALA A 206 -21.47 0.26 8.83
N ALA A 207 -21.18 -1.03 8.79
CA ALA A 207 -21.88 -2.06 9.54
C ALA A 207 -21.61 -2.02 11.05
N ALA A 208 -20.46 -1.47 11.46
CA ALA A 208 -20.06 -1.41 12.87
C ALA A 208 -21.08 -0.65 13.75
N LEU A 209 -21.78 0.36 13.20
CA LEU A 209 -22.81 1.14 13.91
C LEU A 209 -24.24 0.86 13.41
N ALA A 210 -24.44 -0.11 12.50
CA ALA A 210 -25.74 -0.48 11.99
C ALA A 210 -26.61 -1.16 13.06
N GLU A 211 -27.92 -1.20 12.86
CA GLU A 211 -28.84 -2.00 13.68
C GLU A 211 -28.84 -3.46 13.20
N GLY A 212 -28.62 -4.40 14.12
CA GLY A 212 -28.62 -5.83 13.83
C GLY A 212 -27.29 -6.36 13.28
N THR A 213 -27.35 -7.42 12.50
CA THR A 213 -26.17 -8.15 12.01
C THR A 213 -25.98 -7.97 10.51
N THR A 214 -24.77 -7.63 10.09
CA THR A 214 -24.36 -7.64 8.69
C THR A 214 -23.46 -8.84 8.43
N VAL A 215 -23.71 -9.54 7.31
CA VAL A 215 -22.86 -10.63 6.82
C VAL A 215 -22.34 -10.23 5.45
N ILE A 216 -21.03 -10.07 5.33
CA ILE A 216 -20.37 -9.85 4.05
C ILE A 216 -19.86 -11.19 3.55
N GLU A 217 -20.35 -11.65 2.39
CA GLU A 217 -19.85 -12.83 1.69
C GLU A 217 -18.98 -12.40 0.50
N ASN A 218 -18.09 -13.26 0.04
CA ASN A 218 -17.09 -12.90 -0.96
C ASN A 218 -16.25 -11.67 -0.55
N ALA A 219 -15.99 -11.55 0.76
CA ALA A 219 -15.20 -10.46 1.33
C ALA A 219 -13.73 -10.54 0.90
N ALA A 220 -13.07 -9.39 0.83
CA ALA A 220 -11.62 -9.32 0.70
C ALA A 220 -10.94 -9.89 1.95
N ARG A 221 -9.81 -10.57 1.74
CA ARG A 221 -9.12 -11.35 2.78
C ARG A 221 -7.73 -10.79 3.10
N GLU A 222 -7.39 -9.66 2.50
CA GLU A 222 -6.10 -9.01 2.63
C GLU A 222 -5.77 -8.72 4.10
N PRO A 223 -4.49 -8.83 4.50
CA PRO A 223 -4.04 -8.53 5.86
C PRO A 223 -4.48 -7.14 6.35
N GLU A 224 -4.55 -6.18 5.45
CA GLU A 224 -4.98 -4.81 5.72
C GLU A 224 -6.46 -4.74 6.14
N VAL A 225 -7.31 -5.62 5.60
CA VAL A 225 -8.73 -5.77 6.03
C VAL A 225 -8.82 -6.39 7.43
N MET A 226 -7.92 -7.34 7.73
CA MET A 226 -7.83 -7.93 9.08
C MET A 226 -7.38 -6.89 10.10
N ASP A 227 -6.42 -6.06 9.75
CA ASP A 227 -5.88 -4.98 10.58
C ASP A 227 -6.96 -3.93 10.91
N LEU A 228 -7.74 -3.52 9.91
CA LEU A 228 -8.91 -2.65 10.14
C LEU A 228 -9.95 -3.30 11.06
N ALA A 229 -10.25 -4.59 10.89
CA ALA A 229 -11.20 -5.30 11.76
C ALA A 229 -10.69 -5.36 13.21
N GLU A 230 -9.39 -5.57 13.40
CA GLU A 230 -8.76 -5.54 14.73
C GLU A 230 -8.88 -4.15 15.37
N CYS A 231 -8.55 -3.08 14.62
CA CYS A 231 -8.71 -1.71 15.07
C CYS A 231 -10.16 -1.41 15.49
N LEU A 232 -11.13 -1.75 14.64
CA LEU A 232 -12.56 -1.56 14.95
C LEU A 232 -13.01 -2.36 16.17
N ASN A 233 -12.53 -3.59 16.36
CA ASN A 233 -12.81 -4.38 17.56
C ASN A 233 -12.21 -3.76 18.81
N LYS A 234 -10.99 -3.18 18.74
CA LYS A 234 -10.42 -2.37 19.84
C LYS A 234 -11.26 -1.12 20.13
N MET A 235 -11.97 -0.59 19.14
CA MET A 235 -12.93 0.51 19.31
C MET A 235 -14.27 0.05 19.89
N GLY A 236 -14.47 -1.25 20.13
CA GLY A 236 -15.70 -1.83 20.68
C GLY A 236 -16.67 -2.42 19.66
N ALA A 237 -16.28 -2.53 18.39
CA ALA A 237 -17.05 -3.25 17.38
C ALA A 237 -17.06 -4.77 17.68
N LYS A 238 -17.97 -5.48 17.02
CA LYS A 238 -18.12 -6.94 17.13
C LYS A 238 -17.97 -7.58 15.76
N ILE A 239 -16.74 -7.69 15.30
CA ILE A 239 -16.39 -8.20 13.97
C ILE A 239 -15.67 -9.54 14.13
N ARG A 240 -16.08 -10.52 13.34
CA ARG A 240 -15.43 -11.84 13.27
C ARG A 240 -15.40 -12.33 11.82
N GLY A 241 -14.45 -13.22 11.52
CA GLY A 241 -14.24 -13.79 10.19
C GLY A 241 -13.40 -12.94 9.25
N ALA A 242 -12.81 -11.82 9.70
CA ALA A 242 -11.83 -11.09 8.89
C ALA A 242 -10.67 -12.01 8.47
N GLY A 243 -10.21 -11.92 7.21
CA GLY A 243 -9.26 -12.86 6.63
C GLY A 243 -9.88 -14.12 6.02
N THR A 244 -11.20 -14.31 6.17
CA THR A 244 -11.97 -15.36 5.50
C THR A 244 -12.92 -14.78 4.44
N PRO A 245 -13.50 -15.59 3.55
CA PRO A 245 -14.47 -15.08 2.57
C PRO A 245 -15.77 -14.54 3.19
N GLN A 246 -16.02 -14.77 4.49
CA GLN A 246 -17.21 -14.33 5.16
C GLN A 246 -16.86 -13.53 6.41
N ILE A 247 -17.33 -12.29 6.49
CA ILE A 247 -17.18 -11.41 7.66
C ILE A 247 -18.57 -11.18 8.27
N VAL A 248 -18.67 -11.35 9.59
CA VAL A 248 -19.90 -11.12 10.34
C VAL A 248 -19.69 -9.95 11.29
N ILE A 249 -20.55 -8.94 11.22
CA ILE A 249 -20.51 -7.74 12.02
C ILE A 249 -21.82 -7.60 12.78
N GLU A 250 -21.76 -7.62 14.11
CA GLU A 250 -22.90 -7.26 14.98
C GLU A 250 -22.76 -5.76 15.29
N GLY A 251 -23.68 -4.96 14.76
CA GLY A 251 -23.64 -3.50 14.95
C GLY A 251 -23.86 -3.10 16.39
N VAL A 252 -23.19 -2.04 16.81
CA VAL A 252 -23.26 -1.47 18.16
C VAL A 252 -23.86 -0.06 18.12
N GLU A 253 -24.27 0.48 19.26
CA GLU A 253 -24.84 1.84 19.32
C GLU A 253 -23.79 2.93 19.20
N LYS A 254 -22.58 2.68 19.75
CA LYS A 254 -21.45 3.61 19.68
C LYS A 254 -20.13 2.84 19.75
N LEU A 255 -19.10 3.44 19.18
CA LEU A 255 -17.71 3.03 19.34
C LEU A 255 -16.99 4.04 20.25
N HIS A 256 -15.89 3.62 20.84
CA HIS A 256 -15.00 4.43 21.68
C HIS A 256 -13.62 4.56 21.04
N GLY A 257 -12.74 5.35 21.64
CA GLY A 257 -11.34 5.48 21.23
C GLY A 257 -10.55 4.19 21.44
N CYS A 258 -9.43 4.09 20.76
CA CYS A 258 -8.51 2.95 20.92
C CYS A 258 -7.06 3.38 20.69
N GLU A 259 -6.15 2.47 21.02
CA GLU A 259 -4.74 2.50 20.63
C GLU A 259 -4.45 1.31 19.72
N HIS A 260 -3.88 1.59 18.53
CA HIS A 260 -3.65 0.57 17.52
C HIS A 260 -2.36 0.86 16.75
N SER A 261 -1.60 -0.20 16.43
CA SER A 261 -0.41 -0.13 15.58
C SER A 261 -0.76 -0.65 14.20
N VAL A 262 -0.54 0.16 13.17
CA VAL A 262 -0.75 -0.21 11.77
C VAL A 262 0.20 -1.34 11.39
N ILE A 263 -0.32 -2.37 10.72
CA ILE A 263 0.46 -3.51 10.24
C ILE A 263 1.59 -3.07 9.29
N ALA A 264 2.71 -3.78 9.29
CA ALA A 264 3.82 -3.51 8.38
C ALA A 264 3.46 -3.71 6.90
N ASP A 265 4.07 -2.91 6.00
CA ASP A 265 3.82 -2.97 4.56
C ASP A 265 4.51 -4.19 3.92
N ARG A 266 3.73 -5.24 3.66
CA ARG A 266 4.19 -6.45 2.97
C ARG A 266 4.64 -6.17 1.53
N ILE A 267 4.14 -5.11 0.89
CA ILE A 267 4.52 -4.77 -0.48
C ILE A 267 5.87 -4.04 -0.50
N GLU A 268 6.11 -3.14 0.45
CA GLU A 268 7.44 -2.56 0.65
C GLU A 268 8.46 -3.66 0.96
N THR A 269 8.14 -4.58 1.87
CA THR A 269 8.97 -5.75 2.17
C THR A 269 9.32 -6.53 0.92
N GLY A 270 8.31 -6.94 0.14
CA GLY A 270 8.52 -7.67 -1.11
C GLY A 270 9.36 -6.92 -2.13
N THR A 271 9.22 -5.59 -2.18
CA THR A 271 10.01 -4.73 -3.08
C THR A 271 11.50 -4.76 -2.74
N PHE A 272 11.87 -4.67 -1.45
CA PHE A 272 13.28 -4.78 -1.02
C PHE A 272 13.85 -6.17 -1.28
N LEU A 273 13.07 -7.23 -1.08
CA LEU A 273 13.49 -8.60 -1.36
C LEU A 273 13.68 -8.84 -2.87
N CYS A 274 12.82 -8.32 -3.73
CA CYS A 274 13.01 -8.34 -5.19
C CYS A 274 14.26 -7.57 -5.61
N ALA A 275 14.49 -6.37 -5.02
CA ALA A 275 15.68 -5.57 -5.29
C ALA A 275 16.98 -6.31 -4.87
N ALA A 276 16.94 -7.04 -3.75
CA ALA A 276 18.06 -7.89 -3.32
C ALA A 276 18.39 -8.97 -4.37
N LEU A 277 17.39 -9.70 -4.85
CA LEU A 277 17.60 -10.74 -5.85
C LEU A 277 18.06 -10.18 -7.20
N ALA A 278 17.46 -9.07 -7.64
CA ALA A 278 17.80 -8.44 -8.92
C ALA A 278 19.24 -7.89 -8.95
N THR A 279 19.78 -7.51 -7.79
CA THR A 279 21.16 -6.97 -7.66
C THR A 279 22.20 -8.00 -7.21
N GLY A 280 21.82 -9.29 -7.07
CA GLY A 280 22.72 -10.33 -6.55
C GLY A 280 23.07 -10.12 -5.07
N GLY A 281 22.17 -9.49 -4.30
CA GLY A 281 22.37 -9.00 -2.94
C GLY A 281 22.07 -10.00 -1.83
N ASP A 282 22.04 -9.46 -0.60
CA ASP A 282 21.73 -10.17 0.64
C ASP A 282 21.08 -9.17 1.61
N VAL A 283 19.75 -9.14 1.65
CA VAL A 283 18.98 -8.16 2.40
C VAL A 283 18.04 -8.85 3.38
N MET A 284 18.04 -8.36 4.62
CA MET A 284 17.05 -8.69 5.65
C MET A 284 16.09 -7.52 5.82
N VAL A 285 14.79 -7.80 5.76
CA VAL A 285 13.73 -6.85 6.11
C VAL A 285 13.17 -7.24 7.46
N THR A 286 13.20 -6.32 8.42
CA THR A 286 12.69 -6.51 9.79
C THR A 286 11.40 -5.77 10.04
N ASP A 287 10.77 -6.04 11.18
CA ASP A 287 9.46 -5.49 11.54
C ASP A 287 8.41 -5.69 10.45
N THR A 288 8.41 -6.87 9.82
CA THR A 288 7.49 -7.24 8.72
C THR A 288 6.51 -8.34 9.15
N VAL A 289 5.70 -8.82 8.22
CA VAL A 289 4.62 -9.79 8.45
C VAL A 289 4.77 -11.00 7.53
N PRO A 290 5.68 -11.94 7.84
CA PRO A 290 5.99 -13.06 6.94
C PRO A 290 4.77 -13.92 6.60
N TRP A 291 3.85 -14.12 7.54
CA TRP A 291 2.63 -14.91 7.35
C TRP A 291 1.72 -14.36 6.24
N ALA A 292 1.82 -13.07 5.93
CA ALA A 292 1.04 -12.39 4.88
C ALA A 292 1.70 -12.45 3.50
N MET A 293 2.88 -13.11 3.37
CA MET A 293 3.74 -13.02 2.19
C MET A 293 4.04 -14.38 1.54
N GLU A 294 3.37 -15.46 1.91
CA GLU A 294 3.69 -16.82 1.46
C GLU A 294 3.80 -16.94 -0.07
N ALA A 295 2.87 -16.35 -0.82
CA ALA A 295 2.89 -16.38 -2.28
C ALA A 295 4.13 -15.66 -2.86
N VAL A 296 4.54 -14.53 -2.27
CA VAL A 296 5.72 -13.77 -2.69
C VAL A 296 6.99 -14.51 -2.32
N ILE A 297 7.08 -15.03 -1.08
CA ILE A 297 8.22 -15.84 -0.61
C ILE A 297 8.42 -17.09 -1.49
N GLY A 298 7.32 -17.75 -1.84
CA GLY A 298 7.35 -18.90 -2.74
C GLY A 298 7.97 -18.56 -4.10
N LYS A 299 7.59 -17.43 -4.69
CA LYS A 299 8.12 -16.96 -5.98
C LYS A 299 9.57 -16.49 -5.89
N LEU A 300 9.99 -15.86 -4.79
CA LEU A 300 11.40 -15.51 -4.58
C LEU A 300 12.29 -16.76 -4.48
N ARG A 301 11.81 -17.82 -3.83
CA ARG A 301 12.50 -19.13 -3.79
C ARG A 301 12.55 -19.80 -5.16
N GLU A 302 11.45 -19.76 -5.93
CA GLU A 302 11.39 -20.26 -7.32
C GLU A 302 12.39 -19.53 -8.22
N ALA A 303 12.55 -18.21 -8.01
CA ALA A 303 13.57 -17.40 -8.69
C ALA A 303 15.02 -17.76 -8.29
N GLY A 304 15.23 -18.69 -7.38
CA GLY A 304 16.55 -19.14 -6.93
C GLY A 304 17.09 -18.38 -5.72
N GLY A 305 16.26 -17.55 -5.08
CA GLY A 305 16.60 -16.90 -3.84
C GLY A 305 16.65 -17.88 -2.66
N ASP A 306 17.71 -17.79 -1.85
CA ASP A 306 17.73 -18.40 -0.53
C ASP A 306 16.99 -17.46 0.42
N VAL A 307 15.78 -17.89 0.83
CA VAL A 307 14.85 -17.05 1.61
C VAL A 307 14.64 -17.66 2.98
N GLU A 308 15.21 -17.02 3.99
CA GLU A 308 15.03 -17.31 5.40
C GLU A 308 13.88 -16.47 5.97
N VAL A 309 13.07 -17.07 6.85
CA VAL A 309 11.87 -16.44 7.41
C VAL A 309 11.90 -16.59 8.92
N GLY A 310 11.82 -15.49 9.64
CA GLY A 310 11.64 -15.44 11.09
C GLY A 310 10.21 -15.10 11.48
N GLU A 311 10.01 -14.69 12.72
CA GLU A 311 8.71 -14.31 13.25
C GLU A 311 8.25 -12.96 12.66
N ASP A 312 9.16 -11.98 12.62
CA ASP A 312 8.93 -10.60 12.19
C ASP A 312 9.97 -10.10 11.17
N TRP A 313 10.72 -11.01 10.54
CA TRP A 313 11.72 -10.67 9.53
C TRP A 313 11.78 -11.70 8.39
N ILE A 314 12.24 -11.23 7.24
CA ILE A 314 12.54 -12.06 6.06
C ILE A 314 13.90 -11.62 5.51
N ARG A 315 14.78 -12.58 5.23
CA ARG A 315 16.04 -12.35 4.55
C ARG A 315 16.03 -13.06 3.21
N ALA A 316 16.42 -12.36 2.16
CA ALA A 316 16.61 -12.95 0.84
C ALA A 316 18.03 -12.68 0.35
N LYS A 317 18.71 -13.72 -0.10
CA LYS A 317 20.03 -13.65 -0.73
C LYS A 317 20.07 -14.53 -1.97
N ILE A 318 20.94 -14.20 -2.90
CA ILE A 318 21.14 -14.98 -4.10
C ILE A 318 22.63 -15.01 -4.49
N SER A 319 23.06 -16.17 -4.99
CA SER A 319 24.39 -16.34 -5.61
C SER A 319 24.21 -16.48 -7.11
N GLY A 320 24.56 -15.44 -7.85
CA GLY A 320 24.43 -15.40 -9.30
C GLY A 320 23.13 -14.75 -9.78
N ARG A 321 22.74 -15.04 -11.00
CA ARG A 321 21.60 -14.44 -11.69
C ARG A 321 20.31 -15.17 -11.32
N PRO A 322 19.19 -14.47 -11.04
CA PRO A 322 17.92 -15.10 -10.74
C PRO A 322 17.39 -15.91 -11.94
N LYS A 323 16.44 -16.81 -11.68
CA LYS A 323 15.67 -17.52 -12.70
C LYS A 323 14.35 -16.79 -12.91
N ALA A 324 13.89 -16.72 -14.16
CA ALA A 324 12.58 -16.16 -14.48
C ALA A 324 11.45 -17.04 -13.90
N VAL A 325 10.38 -16.40 -13.45
CA VAL A 325 9.25 -17.07 -12.81
C VAL A 325 7.92 -16.67 -13.43
N ASP A 326 7.00 -17.61 -13.54
CA ASP A 326 5.62 -17.34 -13.93
C ASP A 326 4.85 -16.77 -12.75
N VAL A 327 4.16 -15.64 -12.97
CA VAL A 327 3.32 -14.96 -11.96
C VAL A 327 1.91 -14.81 -12.50
N ARG A 328 0.90 -15.10 -11.67
CA ARG A 328 -0.50 -14.77 -11.92
C ARG A 328 -1.06 -14.03 -10.72
N THR A 329 -1.54 -12.80 -10.93
CA THR A 329 -2.14 -12.02 -9.85
C THR A 329 -3.54 -12.57 -9.54
N ILE A 330 -3.82 -12.76 -8.25
CA ILE A 330 -5.13 -13.13 -7.72
C ILE A 330 -5.32 -12.51 -6.32
N PRO A 331 -6.57 -12.30 -5.85
CA PRO A 331 -6.83 -11.80 -4.51
C PRO A 331 -6.12 -12.63 -3.42
N HIS A 332 -5.83 -12.00 -2.30
CA HIS A 332 -5.18 -12.69 -1.16
C HIS A 332 -5.96 -13.96 -0.74
N PRO A 333 -5.25 -15.08 -0.42
CA PRO A 333 -3.81 -15.23 -0.17
C PRO A 333 -2.96 -15.53 -1.41
N GLY A 334 -3.47 -15.29 -2.62
CA GLY A 334 -2.68 -15.47 -3.83
C GLY A 334 -1.66 -14.36 -4.05
N PHE A 335 -1.05 -14.37 -5.25
CA PHE A 335 0.00 -13.40 -5.57
C PHE A 335 -0.58 -11.99 -5.77
N PRO A 336 -0.12 -11.01 -4.97
CA PRO A 336 -0.72 -9.67 -4.99
C PRO A 336 -0.37 -8.91 -6.27
N THR A 337 -1.39 -8.28 -6.88
CA THR A 337 -1.21 -7.41 -8.04
C THR A 337 -0.24 -6.26 -7.77
N ASP A 338 -0.08 -5.83 -6.51
CA ASP A 338 0.87 -4.78 -6.10
C ASP A 338 2.34 -5.21 -6.15
N MET A 339 2.63 -6.51 -6.34
CA MET A 339 3.98 -7.05 -6.54
C MET A 339 4.28 -7.41 -8.00
N GLN A 340 3.30 -7.29 -8.90
CA GLN A 340 3.43 -7.69 -10.30
C GLN A 340 4.59 -6.96 -11.01
N ALA A 341 4.67 -5.65 -10.87
CA ALA A 341 5.70 -4.84 -11.54
C ALA A 341 7.11 -5.13 -11.02
N GLN A 342 7.27 -5.38 -9.71
CA GLN A 342 8.56 -5.70 -9.09
C GLN A 342 9.10 -7.05 -9.60
N PHE A 343 8.22 -8.04 -9.75
CA PHE A 343 8.62 -9.32 -10.34
C PHE A 343 8.90 -9.21 -11.83
N MET A 344 8.23 -8.30 -12.56
CA MET A 344 8.59 -8.02 -13.96
C MET A 344 10.01 -7.45 -14.07
N ALA A 345 10.41 -6.55 -13.17
CA ALA A 345 11.78 -6.04 -13.13
C ALA A 345 12.80 -7.15 -12.76
N LEU A 346 12.43 -8.07 -11.86
CA LEU A 346 13.25 -9.22 -11.51
C LEU A 346 13.42 -10.16 -12.71
N ASP A 347 12.33 -10.49 -13.41
CA ASP A 347 12.34 -11.35 -14.59
C ASP A 347 13.13 -10.72 -15.75
N ALA A 348 13.10 -9.39 -15.88
CA ALA A 348 13.86 -8.70 -16.92
C ALA A 348 15.37 -8.94 -16.85
N VAL A 349 15.93 -9.22 -15.66
CA VAL A 349 17.34 -9.55 -15.46
C VAL A 349 17.58 -11.05 -15.18
N ALA A 350 16.54 -11.86 -15.18
CA ALA A 350 16.60 -13.27 -14.84
C ALA A 350 17.13 -14.14 -16.00
N GLN A 351 17.44 -15.40 -15.73
CA GLN A 351 17.71 -16.41 -16.75
C GLN A 351 16.40 -17.06 -17.19
N GLY A 352 16.15 -17.11 -18.49
CA GLY A 352 14.97 -17.74 -19.08
C GLY A 352 13.83 -16.76 -19.35
N THR A 353 12.63 -17.29 -19.46
CA THR A 353 11.42 -16.53 -19.81
C THR A 353 10.39 -16.67 -18.71
N GLY A 354 9.90 -15.55 -18.19
CA GLY A 354 8.78 -15.48 -17.23
C GLY A 354 7.51 -14.99 -17.91
N ARG A 355 6.37 -15.46 -17.43
CA ARG A 355 5.06 -15.04 -17.89
C ARG A 355 4.27 -14.42 -16.74
N ILE A 356 3.84 -13.17 -16.92
CA ILE A 356 3.08 -12.43 -15.93
C ILE A 356 1.65 -12.26 -16.44
N VAL A 357 0.67 -12.83 -15.72
CA VAL A 357 -0.75 -12.72 -16.03
C VAL A 357 -1.42 -11.82 -15.01
N GLU A 358 -1.85 -10.62 -15.42
CA GLU A 358 -2.57 -9.68 -14.58
C GLU A 358 -4.08 -9.91 -14.70
N THR A 359 -4.74 -10.27 -13.59
CA THR A 359 -6.16 -10.60 -13.57
C THR A 359 -7.01 -9.63 -12.76
N ILE A 360 -6.38 -8.66 -12.10
CA ILE A 360 -7.07 -7.71 -11.20
C ILE A 360 -7.33 -6.38 -11.89
N PHE A 361 -6.35 -5.87 -12.66
CA PHE A 361 -6.46 -4.58 -13.34
C PHE A 361 -6.09 -4.67 -14.81
N GLU A 362 -6.95 -4.12 -15.67
CA GLU A 362 -6.83 -4.23 -17.13
C GLU A 362 -5.66 -3.44 -17.73
N ASN A 363 -5.20 -2.36 -17.09
CA ASN A 363 -4.17 -1.46 -17.63
C ASN A 363 -2.89 -1.44 -16.78
N ARG A 364 -2.53 -2.55 -16.14
CA ARG A 364 -1.41 -2.53 -15.18
C ARG A 364 -0.04 -2.87 -15.79
N PHE A 365 0.14 -2.63 -17.08
CA PHE A 365 1.42 -2.79 -17.80
C PHE A 365 2.02 -1.49 -18.32
N MET A 366 1.60 -0.34 -17.78
CA MET A 366 2.07 0.99 -18.23
C MET A 366 3.57 1.22 -18.00
N HIS A 367 4.23 0.44 -17.16
CA HIS A 367 5.67 0.50 -16.92
C HIS A 367 6.50 -0.24 -17.96
N VAL A 368 5.88 -1.08 -18.79
CA VAL A 368 6.60 -1.90 -19.78
C VAL A 368 7.38 -1.05 -20.77
N PRO A 369 6.83 0.02 -21.38
CA PRO A 369 7.61 0.87 -22.27
C PRO A 369 8.86 1.47 -21.63
N GLU A 370 8.82 1.78 -20.34
CA GLU A 370 9.96 2.35 -19.63
C GLU A 370 11.03 1.27 -19.31
N LEU A 371 10.63 0.03 -19.00
CA LEU A 371 11.55 -1.10 -18.92
C LEU A 371 12.20 -1.41 -20.27
N GLN A 372 11.43 -1.36 -21.37
CA GLN A 372 11.96 -1.55 -22.73
C GLN A 372 12.98 -0.46 -23.10
N ARG A 373 12.80 0.79 -22.63
CA ARG A 373 13.82 1.86 -22.77
C ARG A 373 15.13 1.52 -22.07
N MET A 374 15.08 0.69 -21.02
CA MET A 374 16.25 0.16 -20.31
C MET A 374 16.80 -1.14 -20.94
N GLY A 375 16.27 -1.55 -22.09
CA GLY A 375 16.72 -2.74 -22.82
C GLY A 375 16.04 -4.05 -22.40
N ALA A 376 14.97 -4.01 -21.61
CA ALA A 376 14.19 -5.21 -21.28
C ALA A 376 13.46 -5.77 -22.52
N ASP A 377 13.47 -7.08 -22.69
CA ASP A 377 12.75 -7.79 -23.74
C ASP A 377 11.39 -8.28 -23.20
N ILE A 378 10.36 -7.48 -23.45
CA ILE A 378 9.00 -7.71 -22.91
C ILE A 378 7.98 -7.59 -24.03
N HIS A 379 7.14 -8.61 -24.16
CA HIS A 379 6.00 -8.60 -25.08
C HIS A 379 4.69 -8.67 -24.29
N VAL A 380 3.75 -7.75 -24.56
CA VAL A 380 2.44 -7.71 -23.88
C VAL A 380 1.34 -8.07 -24.88
N ASP A 381 0.50 -9.03 -24.49
CA ASP A 381 -0.72 -9.40 -25.22
C ASP A 381 -1.90 -9.48 -24.22
N GLY A 382 -2.81 -8.52 -24.32
CA GLY A 382 -3.95 -8.37 -23.42
C GLY A 382 -3.52 -8.28 -21.96
N HIS A 383 -3.89 -9.28 -21.17
CA HIS A 383 -3.58 -9.37 -19.74
C HIS A 383 -2.30 -10.16 -19.42
N THR A 384 -1.50 -10.47 -20.42
CA THR A 384 -0.30 -11.29 -20.28
C THR A 384 0.91 -10.54 -20.78
N ALA A 385 1.97 -10.49 -19.98
CA ALA A 385 3.29 -10.05 -20.39
C ALA A 385 4.24 -11.27 -20.39
N VAL A 386 5.00 -11.44 -21.47
CA VAL A 386 6.09 -12.41 -21.58
C VAL A 386 7.40 -11.63 -21.47
N VAL A 387 8.21 -11.97 -20.49
CA VAL A 387 9.48 -11.30 -20.17
C VAL A 387 10.62 -12.27 -20.48
N GLN A 388 11.38 -11.97 -21.51
CA GLN A 388 12.63 -12.69 -21.80
C GLN A 388 13.76 -12.01 -21.03
N GLY A 389 14.34 -12.68 -20.05
CA GLY A 389 15.40 -12.09 -19.24
C GLY A 389 16.66 -11.80 -20.04
N VAL A 390 17.17 -10.59 -19.95
CA VAL A 390 18.41 -10.14 -20.58
C VAL A 390 19.59 -10.24 -19.62
N GLU A 391 20.81 -10.33 -20.12
CA GLU A 391 22.01 -10.46 -19.28
C GLU A 391 22.23 -9.21 -18.41
N LYS A 392 21.88 -8.05 -18.96
CA LYS A 392 21.98 -6.74 -18.29
C LYS A 392 20.92 -5.79 -18.84
N LEU A 393 20.49 -4.86 -18.00
CA LEU A 393 19.76 -3.69 -18.41
C LEU A 393 20.73 -2.51 -18.61
N ASP A 394 20.39 -1.61 -19.50
CA ASP A 394 21.12 -0.37 -19.72
C ASP A 394 20.48 0.75 -18.91
N ALA A 395 21.30 1.66 -18.41
CA ALA A 395 20.82 2.85 -17.73
C ALA A 395 20.09 3.79 -18.70
N ALA A 396 19.00 4.38 -18.24
CA ALA A 396 18.21 5.31 -19.05
C ALA A 396 17.48 6.35 -18.19
N ASN A 397 17.07 7.45 -18.82
CA ASN A 397 16.09 8.36 -18.24
C ASN A 397 14.70 7.78 -18.48
N VAL A 398 13.97 7.50 -17.39
CA VAL A 398 12.66 6.87 -17.39
C VAL A 398 11.66 7.66 -16.55
N MET A 399 10.38 7.43 -16.77
CA MET A 399 9.31 8.18 -16.14
C MET A 399 8.38 7.26 -15.37
N ALA A 400 8.18 7.55 -14.09
CA ALA A 400 7.21 6.86 -13.28
C ALA A 400 5.77 7.12 -13.79
N THR A 401 4.98 6.05 -13.95
CA THR A 401 3.61 6.11 -14.47
C THR A 401 2.56 5.91 -13.39
N ASP A 402 2.89 5.16 -12.36
CA ASP A 402 2.08 4.92 -11.16
C ASP A 402 2.96 4.48 -9.99
N LEU A 403 2.35 4.28 -8.81
CA LEU A 403 3.05 3.93 -7.58
C LEU A 403 3.92 2.66 -7.70
N ARG A 404 3.38 1.55 -8.22
CA ARG A 404 4.09 0.26 -8.27
C ARG A 404 5.03 0.17 -9.47
N ALA A 405 4.68 0.83 -10.57
CA ALA A 405 5.59 1.05 -11.69
C ALA A 405 6.84 1.82 -11.25
N SER A 406 6.68 2.84 -10.41
CA SER A 406 7.83 3.59 -9.87
C SER A 406 8.83 2.69 -9.13
N ALA A 407 8.34 1.80 -8.26
CA ALA A 407 9.19 0.85 -7.53
C ALA A 407 9.88 -0.16 -8.45
N CYS A 408 9.17 -0.63 -9.48
CA CYS A 408 9.72 -1.50 -10.52
C CYS A 408 10.91 -0.82 -11.24
N LEU A 409 10.78 0.46 -11.62
CA LEU A 409 11.84 1.21 -12.28
C LEU A 409 13.04 1.45 -11.35
N VAL A 410 12.81 1.61 -10.04
CA VAL A 410 13.90 1.66 -9.05
C VAL A 410 14.67 0.33 -9.03
N ILE A 411 13.98 -0.81 -8.98
CA ILE A 411 14.63 -2.14 -9.01
C ILE A 411 15.43 -2.32 -10.32
N ALA A 412 14.83 -1.98 -11.47
CA ALA A 412 15.49 -2.06 -12.76
C ALA A 412 16.75 -1.17 -12.83
N ALA A 413 16.65 0.08 -12.34
CA ALA A 413 17.78 1.02 -12.31
C ALA A 413 18.91 0.55 -11.38
N LEU A 414 18.60 -0.07 -10.24
CA LEU A 414 19.59 -0.67 -9.34
C LEU A 414 20.35 -1.84 -9.99
N ALA A 415 19.67 -2.63 -10.83
CA ALA A 415 20.26 -3.76 -11.55
C ALA A 415 20.94 -3.35 -12.86
N ALA A 416 20.60 -2.19 -13.43
CA ALA A 416 21.15 -1.71 -14.69
C ALA A 416 22.63 -1.32 -14.58
N GLN A 417 23.30 -1.19 -15.74
CA GLN A 417 24.67 -0.69 -15.81
C GLN A 417 24.68 0.80 -16.17
N GLY A 418 25.25 1.63 -15.30
CA GLY A 418 25.36 3.07 -15.50
C GLY A 418 24.42 3.87 -14.64
N GLU A 419 24.18 5.13 -15.03
CA GLU A 419 23.39 6.10 -14.28
C GLU A 419 22.01 6.27 -14.92
N SER A 420 20.95 5.99 -14.14
CA SER A 420 19.55 6.20 -14.54
C SER A 420 18.94 7.38 -13.78
N VAL A 421 18.01 8.08 -14.41
CA VAL A 421 17.21 9.12 -13.76
C VAL A 421 15.73 8.74 -13.89
N ILE A 422 15.05 8.68 -12.75
CA ILE A 422 13.61 8.40 -12.68
C ILE A 422 12.88 9.71 -12.39
N GLU A 423 12.02 10.12 -13.32
CA GLU A 423 11.19 11.32 -13.18
C GLU A 423 9.81 10.99 -12.58
N ARG A 424 9.07 12.03 -12.13
CA ARG A 424 7.71 11.93 -11.54
C ARG A 424 7.66 11.05 -10.30
N ILE A 425 8.66 11.13 -9.44
CA ILE A 425 8.77 10.31 -8.23
C ILE A 425 7.71 10.61 -7.17
N TYR A 426 6.89 11.63 -7.34
CA TYR A 426 5.70 11.86 -6.52
C TYR A 426 4.77 10.63 -6.50
N HIS A 427 4.78 9.79 -7.55
CA HIS A 427 4.10 8.51 -7.55
C HIS A 427 4.69 7.55 -6.50
N LEU A 428 6.02 7.52 -6.38
CA LEU A 428 6.75 6.69 -5.43
C LEU A 428 6.44 7.11 -3.98
N ASP A 429 6.44 8.42 -3.70
CA ASP A 429 6.19 9.02 -2.38
C ASP A 429 4.77 8.75 -1.84
N ARG A 430 3.87 8.24 -2.69
CA ARG A 430 2.54 7.81 -2.28
C ARG A 430 2.54 6.51 -1.49
N GLY A 431 3.56 5.69 -1.60
CA GLY A 431 3.54 4.36 -0.99
C GLY A 431 4.90 3.78 -0.59
N TYR A 432 5.97 4.54 -0.68
CA TYR A 432 7.30 4.16 -0.19
C TYR A 432 7.89 5.30 0.63
N GLU A 433 8.09 5.05 1.89
CA GLU A 433 8.63 6.01 2.83
C GLU A 433 10.15 6.09 2.70
N HIS A 434 10.66 7.27 2.26
CA HIS A 434 12.09 7.55 2.13
C HIS A 434 12.91 6.41 1.51
N ILE A 435 12.40 5.85 0.39
CA ILE A 435 12.99 4.66 -0.23
C ILE A 435 14.46 4.87 -0.60
N GLU A 436 14.85 6.09 -0.99
CA GLU A 436 16.22 6.45 -1.30
C GLU A 436 17.14 6.33 -0.08
N ALA A 437 16.68 6.72 1.10
CA ALA A 437 17.46 6.61 2.35
C ALA A 437 17.60 5.12 2.75
N LYS A 438 16.51 4.35 2.67
CA LYS A 438 16.51 2.92 2.97
C LYS A 438 17.42 2.14 2.02
N LEU A 439 17.36 2.40 0.71
CA LEU A 439 18.23 1.76 -0.27
C LEU A 439 19.70 2.20 -0.13
N SER A 440 19.96 3.48 0.18
CA SER A 440 21.32 3.95 0.48
C SER A 440 21.93 3.22 1.67
N ALA A 441 21.14 2.96 2.71
CA ALA A 441 21.59 2.19 3.88
C ALA A 441 21.93 0.74 3.52
N LEU A 442 21.34 0.18 2.45
CA LEU A 442 21.68 -1.13 1.89
C LEU A 442 22.85 -1.08 0.89
N GLY A 443 23.49 0.06 0.69
CA GLY A 443 24.66 0.23 -0.18
C GLY A 443 24.35 0.69 -1.61
N ALA A 444 23.09 1.04 -1.92
CA ALA A 444 22.75 1.64 -3.21
C ALA A 444 23.37 3.03 -3.36
N GLN A 445 23.76 3.36 -4.58
CA GLN A 445 24.10 4.74 -4.94
C GLN A 445 22.89 5.41 -5.55
N ILE A 446 22.09 6.03 -4.71
CA ILE A 446 20.81 6.65 -5.03
C ILE A 446 20.69 7.99 -4.34
N GLU A 447 20.20 8.99 -5.03
CA GLU A 447 19.93 10.31 -4.45
C GLU A 447 18.69 10.95 -5.05
N ARG A 448 18.01 11.80 -4.26
CA ARG A 448 16.89 12.61 -4.70
C ARG A 448 17.40 13.94 -5.23
N LEU A 449 17.05 14.28 -6.47
CA LEU A 449 17.35 15.55 -7.13
C LEU A 449 16.10 16.44 -7.05
N ASN A 450 16.31 17.76 -6.84
CA ASN A 450 15.26 18.78 -6.83
C ASN A 450 15.09 19.43 -8.20
#